data_39ce36614018046396212ce4f49f38a2
#
_entry.id   39ce36614018046396212ce4f49f38a2
#
_cell.length_a   1.000
_cell.length_b   1.000
_cell.length_c   1.000
_cell.angle_alpha   90.00
_cell.angle_beta   90.00
_cell.angle_gamma   90.00
#
_symmetry.space_group_name_H-M   'P 1'
#
loop_
_entity.id
_entity.type
_entity.pdbx_description
1 polymer ?
#
loop_
_entity_poly.entity_id
_entity_poly.type
_entity_poly.pdbx_seq_one_letter_code
_entity_poly.pdbx_strand_id
1 'polypeptide(L)'
;MCIRDREEMKKHPELNLILLDGRTNTIYTISDKLHELPPNTALLMGTWRVDMYDGYFMRNATYTMMEAAGDVPTFSISSVGIGYWAIGGVTPSYRPLGKDMAYQAVRLLQGADSDRIEVEVIPNKVMMDSKIVKEKRLDLSFIHQPIEMVNENPSFYEQYKYHIWTVATILVVLSAGLFVSLYFYYHTKKLKDELQESESALRDAKDRAEESSRLKSAFL
;
A
#
# COMPACT_ATOMS: atom_id res chain seq x y z
N MET A 1 -0.51 -30.70 -17.17
CA MET A 1 0.81 -30.22 -17.50
C MET A 1 1.09 -30.47 -18.96
N CYS A 2 1.52 -29.48 -19.66
CA CYS A 2 1.55 -29.43 -21.10
C CYS A 2 2.80 -30.13 -21.67
N ILE A 3 2.72 -30.64 -22.89
CA ILE A 3 3.88 -31.12 -23.66
C ILE A 3 4.98 -30.04 -23.68
N ARG A 4 4.59 -28.78 -23.73
CA ARG A 4 5.47 -27.62 -23.73
C ARG A 4 6.37 -27.52 -22.48
N ASP A 5 5.87 -27.90 -21.29
CA ASP A 5 6.68 -27.84 -20.05
C ASP A 5 7.83 -28.84 -20.08
N ARG A 6 7.59 -30.04 -20.63
CA ARG A 6 8.65 -31.05 -20.82
C ARG A 6 9.66 -30.67 -21.89
N GLU A 7 9.23 -29.94 -22.91
CA GLU A 7 10.14 -29.41 -23.94
C GLU A 7 11.01 -28.29 -23.38
N GLU A 8 10.42 -27.40 -22.59
CA GLU A 8 11.17 -26.32 -21.93
C GLU A 8 12.21 -26.88 -20.96
N MET A 9 11.86 -27.89 -20.17
CA MET A 9 12.79 -28.56 -19.24
C MET A 9 13.98 -29.23 -19.94
N LYS A 10 13.90 -29.59 -21.21
CA LYS A 10 15.06 -30.10 -21.94
C LYS A 10 16.16 -29.06 -22.15
N LYS A 11 15.83 -27.78 -22.04
CA LYS A 11 16.79 -26.67 -22.09
C LYS A 11 17.54 -26.46 -20.79
N HIS A 12 17.08 -27.11 -19.72
CA HIS A 12 17.59 -27.00 -18.35
C HIS A 12 17.96 -28.38 -17.79
N PRO A 13 18.99 -29.05 -18.35
CA PRO A 13 19.37 -30.39 -17.95
C PRO A 13 19.89 -30.49 -16.49
N GLU A 14 20.22 -29.37 -15.88
CA GLU A 14 20.62 -29.25 -14.48
C GLU A 14 19.43 -29.37 -13.52
N LEU A 15 18.20 -29.23 -14.01
CA LEU A 15 16.98 -29.31 -13.18
C LEU A 15 16.33 -30.68 -13.29
N ASN A 16 15.92 -31.23 -12.14
CA ASN A 16 15.12 -32.45 -12.09
C ASN A 16 13.63 -32.11 -11.93
N LEU A 17 12.82 -32.52 -12.88
CA LEU A 17 11.37 -32.27 -12.87
C LEU A 17 10.62 -33.39 -12.16
N ILE A 18 10.02 -33.07 -11.02
CA ILE A 18 9.07 -33.95 -10.31
C ILE A 18 7.65 -33.48 -10.66
N LEU A 19 6.89 -34.30 -11.36
CA LEU A 19 5.53 -33.99 -11.80
C LEU A 19 4.50 -34.58 -10.85
N LEU A 20 3.75 -33.71 -10.16
CA LEU A 20 2.60 -34.07 -9.32
C LEU A 20 1.32 -33.75 -10.08
N ASP A 21 0.73 -34.76 -10.76
CA ASP A 21 -0.44 -34.62 -11.62
C ASP A 21 -1.71 -35.11 -10.90
N GLY A 22 -2.73 -34.25 -10.80
CA GLY A 22 -4.03 -34.57 -10.21
C GLY A 22 -4.79 -35.70 -10.94
N ARG A 23 -4.48 -35.97 -12.20
CA ARG A 23 -5.08 -37.09 -12.96
C ARG A 23 -4.60 -38.46 -12.50
N THR A 24 -3.48 -38.52 -11.78
CA THR A 24 -2.83 -39.77 -11.33
C THR A 24 -2.63 -39.79 -9.82
N ASN A 25 -3.02 -38.76 -9.11
CA ASN A 25 -2.84 -38.66 -7.66
C ASN A 25 -4.10 -38.08 -7.01
N THR A 26 -4.33 -38.48 -5.76
CA THR A 26 -5.30 -37.83 -4.87
C THR A 26 -4.66 -36.63 -4.16
N ILE A 27 -5.48 -35.79 -3.52
CA ILE A 27 -4.97 -34.69 -2.66
C ILE A 27 -4.06 -35.21 -1.53
N TYR A 28 -4.42 -36.35 -0.93
CA TYR A 28 -3.67 -36.96 0.13
C TYR A 28 -2.29 -37.44 -0.35
N THR A 29 -2.27 -38.13 -1.49
CA THR A 29 -1.01 -38.62 -2.09
C THR A 29 -0.09 -37.48 -2.49
N ILE A 30 -0.65 -36.35 -2.97
CA ILE A 30 0.15 -35.15 -3.28
C ILE A 30 0.66 -34.52 -2.00
N SER A 31 -0.16 -34.39 -0.97
CA SER A 31 0.26 -33.87 0.34
C SER A 31 1.42 -34.66 0.92
N ASP A 32 1.35 -35.99 0.89
CA ASP A 32 2.44 -36.88 1.35
C ASP A 32 3.72 -36.63 0.55
N LYS A 33 3.62 -36.58 -0.79
CA LYS A 33 4.77 -36.29 -1.66
C LYS A 33 5.37 -34.90 -1.48
N LEU A 34 4.57 -33.92 -1.10
CA LEU A 34 5.06 -32.58 -0.79
C LEU A 34 5.90 -32.55 0.50
N HIS A 35 5.56 -33.37 1.48
CA HIS A 35 6.37 -33.54 2.70
C HIS A 35 7.73 -34.22 2.43
N GLU A 36 7.80 -35.07 1.41
CA GLU A 36 8.98 -35.86 1.07
C GLU A 36 9.85 -35.19 -0.01
N LEU A 37 9.60 -33.93 -0.35
CA LEU A 37 10.37 -33.24 -1.39
C LEU A 37 11.85 -33.13 -1.00
N PRO A 38 12.77 -33.35 -1.95
CA PRO A 38 14.20 -33.22 -1.71
C PRO A 38 14.57 -31.77 -1.33
N PRO A 39 15.67 -31.59 -0.60
CA PRO A 39 16.23 -30.24 -0.37
C PRO A 39 16.56 -29.58 -1.71
N ASN A 40 16.57 -28.24 -1.73
CA ASN A 40 16.78 -27.42 -2.93
C ASN A 40 15.69 -27.61 -4.02
N THR A 41 14.47 -27.93 -3.62
CA THR A 41 13.30 -27.98 -4.51
C THR A 41 12.56 -26.66 -4.50
N ALA A 42 12.05 -26.25 -5.66
CA ALA A 42 11.06 -25.19 -5.81
C ALA A 42 9.76 -25.78 -6.36
N LEU A 43 8.63 -25.36 -5.84
CA LEU A 43 7.31 -25.81 -6.27
C LEU A 43 6.68 -24.78 -7.20
N LEU A 44 6.27 -25.23 -8.40
CA LEU A 44 5.44 -24.42 -9.30
C LEU A 44 4.01 -24.96 -9.29
N MET A 45 3.10 -24.22 -8.67
CA MET A 45 1.70 -24.59 -8.58
C MET A 45 0.94 -24.16 -9.82
N GLY A 46 0.44 -25.16 -10.55
CA GLY A 46 -0.52 -24.96 -11.64
C GLY A 46 -1.97 -24.86 -11.14
N THR A 47 -2.91 -25.03 -12.05
CA THR A 47 -4.32 -25.14 -11.68
C THR A 47 -4.64 -26.59 -11.34
N TRP A 48 -5.10 -26.83 -10.12
CA TRP A 48 -5.56 -28.13 -9.68
C TRP A 48 -6.94 -28.03 -9.03
N ARG A 49 -7.92 -28.75 -9.56
CA ARG A 49 -9.30 -28.69 -9.07
C ARG A 49 -9.97 -30.06 -8.97
N VAL A 50 -9.42 -31.06 -9.66
CA VAL A 50 -9.98 -32.40 -9.74
C VAL A 50 -8.84 -33.40 -9.54
N ASP A 51 -9.06 -34.43 -8.76
CA ASP A 51 -8.14 -35.54 -8.57
C ASP A 51 -8.45 -36.74 -9.44
N MET A 52 -7.70 -37.84 -9.26
CA MET A 52 -7.83 -39.06 -10.05
C MET A 52 -9.19 -39.77 -9.88
N TYR A 53 -9.97 -39.41 -8.89
CA TYR A 53 -11.32 -39.96 -8.63
C TYR A 53 -12.44 -38.96 -8.96
N ASP A 54 -12.15 -37.95 -9.77
CA ASP A 54 -13.06 -36.85 -10.11
C ASP A 54 -13.55 -36.05 -8.87
N GLY A 55 -12.82 -36.18 -7.76
CA GLY A 55 -13.05 -35.37 -6.56
C GLY A 55 -12.77 -33.90 -6.85
N TYR A 56 -13.79 -33.07 -6.72
CA TYR A 56 -13.64 -31.62 -6.91
C TYR A 56 -13.23 -30.94 -5.60
N PHE A 57 -12.15 -30.17 -5.64
CA PHE A 57 -11.63 -29.45 -4.47
C PHE A 57 -11.85 -27.95 -4.57
N MET A 58 -12.33 -27.40 -3.46
CA MET A 58 -12.48 -25.95 -3.32
C MET A 58 -11.13 -25.27 -3.09
N ARG A 59 -11.11 -23.96 -3.25
CA ARG A 59 -9.91 -23.13 -3.08
C ARG A 59 -9.18 -23.38 -1.76
N ASN A 60 -9.91 -23.56 -0.64
CA ASN A 60 -9.34 -23.82 0.68
C ASN A 60 -8.54 -25.12 0.75
N ALA A 61 -8.94 -26.16 0.04
CA ALA A 61 -8.18 -27.42 -0.01
C ALA A 61 -6.75 -27.22 -0.59
N THR A 62 -6.59 -26.29 -1.54
CA THR A 62 -5.27 -25.93 -2.06
C THR A 62 -4.40 -25.29 -0.98
N TYR A 63 -4.96 -24.47 -0.09
CA TYR A 63 -4.19 -23.90 1.02
C TYR A 63 -3.66 -24.98 1.95
N THR A 64 -4.50 -25.90 2.40
CA THR A 64 -4.08 -27.01 3.27
C THR A 64 -3.02 -27.88 2.59
N MET A 65 -3.15 -28.11 1.29
CA MET A 65 -2.13 -28.85 0.52
C MET A 65 -0.80 -28.09 0.46
N MET A 66 -0.83 -26.76 0.31
CA MET A 66 0.39 -25.94 0.29
C MET A 66 1.05 -25.85 1.66
N GLU A 67 0.30 -25.92 2.75
CA GLU A 67 0.86 -26.05 4.10
C GLU A 67 1.72 -27.31 4.25
N ALA A 68 1.37 -28.38 3.55
CA ALA A 68 2.16 -29.61 3.53
C ALA A 68 3.52 -29.46 2.84
N ALA A 69 3.68 -28.48 1.95
CA ALA A 69 4.97 -28.18 1.32
C ALA A 69 5.96 -27.50 2.28
N GLY A 70 5.49 -26.99 3.43
CA GLY A 70 6.32 -26.32 4.44
C GLY A 70 7.10 -25.13 3.88
N ASP A 71 8.41 -25.12 4.10
CA ASP A 71 9.30 -24.03 3.69
C ASP A 71 9.75 -24.06 2.22
N VAL A 72 9.22 -24.98 1.41
CA VAL A 72 9.58 -25.09 -0.01
C VAL A 72 9.16 -23.83 -0.74
N PRO A 73 10.08 -23.14 -1.46
CA PRO A 73 9.75 -21.95 -2.24
C PRO A 73 8.68 -22.28 -3.27
N THR A 74 7.50 -21.69 -3.12
CA THR A 74 6.34 -21.99 -3.94
C THR A 74 5.99 -20.80 -4.84
N PHE A 75 5.87 -21.09 -6.12
CA PHE A 75 5.46 -20.16 -7.16
C PHE A 75 4.11 -20.55 -7.76
N SER A 76 3.39 -19.60 -8.36
CA SER A 76 2.10 -19.86 -8.98
C SER A 76 2.07 -19.33 -10.42
N ILE A 77 1.43 -20.08 -11.34
CA ILE A 77 1.18 -19.63 -12.72
C ILE A 77 -0.08 -18.75 -12.82
N SER A 78 -0.75 -18.49 -11.71
CA SER A 78 -1.93 -17.64 -11.63
C SER A 78 -1.82 -16.70 -10.44
N SER A 79 -2.65 -15.65 -10.37
CA SER A 79 -2.68 -14.77 -9.22
C SER A 79 -3.23 -15.43 -7.93
N VAL A 80 -3.71 -16.67 -8.02
CA VAL A 80 -4.18 -17.45 -6.87
C VAL A 80 -3.00 -17.86 -6.01
N GLY A 81 -3.07 -17.56 -4.73
CA GLY A 81 -2.01 -17.89 -3.77
C GLY A 81 -0.94 -16.82 -3.59
N ILE A 82 -0.77 -15.89 -4.53
CA ILE A 82 0.14 -14.75 -4.34
C ILE A 82 -0.42 -13.84 -3.25
N GLY A 83 0.41 -13.52 -2.29
CA GLY A 83 -0.01 -12.79 -1.09
C GLY A 83 -0.42 -13.68 0.09
N TYR A 84 -0.36 -15.01 -0.09
CA TYR A 84 -0.69 -15.98 0.96
C TYR A 84 0.39 -17.04 1.10
N TRP A 85 0.48 -17.99 0.15
CA TRP A 85 1.43 -19.09 0.19
C TRP A 85 2.43 -19.07 -0.99
N ALA A 86 2.13 -18.38 -2.08
CA ALA A 86 3.04 -18.27 -3.21
C ALA A 86 3.92 -17.02 -3.09
N ILE A 87 5.21 -17.20 -3.28
CA ILE A 87 6.21 -16.12 -3.34
C ILE A 87 5.89 -15.17 -4.48
N GLY A 88 5.44 -15.72 -5.62
CA GLY A 88 5.14 -14.97 -6.81
C GLY A 88 4.96 -15.86 -8.02
N GLY A 89 5.03 -15.25 -9.20
CA GLY A 89 4.99 -15.94 -10.47
C GLY A 89 4.71 -15.01 -11.65
N VAL A 90 4.76 -15.59 -12.86
CA VAL A 90 4.33 -14.92 -14.07
C VAL A 90 2.85 -15.21 -14.28
N THR A 91 2.00 -14.21 -14.10
CA THR A 91 0.55 -14.41 -14.06
C THR A 91 -0.17 -13.51 -15.08
N PRO A 92 -1.32 -13.95 -15.62
CA PRO A 92 -2.15 -13.09 -16.44
C PRO A 92 -2.68 -11.89 -15.62
N SER A 93 -2.69 -10.71 -16.22
CA SER A 93 -3.22 -9.49 -15.61
C SER A 93 -4.74 -9.43 -15.73
N TYR A 94 -5.47 -10.07 -14.81
CA TYR A 94 -6.94 -10.13 -14.86
C TYR A 94 -7.65 -8.84 -14.45
N ARG A 95 -6.95 -7.87 -13.84
CA ARG A 95 -7.58 -6.64 -13.34
C ARG A 95 -8.27 -5.80 -14.44
N PRO A 96 -7.66 -5.58 -15.63
CA PRO A 96 -8.33 -4.86 -16.72
C PRO A 96 -9.42 -5.69 -17.41
N LEU A 97 -9.37 -7.04 -17.36
CA LEU A 97 -10.23 -7.94 -18.12
C LEU A 97 -11.73 -7.64 -17.99
N GLY A 98 -12.21 -7.38 -16.77
CA GLY A 98 -13.63 -7.07 -16.56
C GLY A 98 -14.08 -5.79 -17.27
N LYS A 99 -13.22 -4.78 -17.32
CA LYS A 99 -13.47 -3.53 -18.03
C LYS A 99 -13.47 -3.76 -19.55
N ASP A 100 -12.49 -4.50 -20.04
CA ASP A 100 -12.32 -4.79 -21.46
C ASP A 100 -13.47 -5.64 -21.98
N MET A 101 -13.88 -6.67 -21.22
CA MET A 101 -15.08 -7.47 -21.52
C MET A 101 -16.35 -6.60 -21.55
N ALA A 102 -16.55 -5.72 -20.59
CA ALA A 102 -17.70 -4.82 -20.58
C ALA A 102 -17.69 -3.87 -21.79
N TYR A 103 -16.51 -3.35 -22.14
CA TYR A 103 -16.35 -2.49 -23.32
C TYR A 103 -16.68 -3.24 -24.61
N GLN A 104 -16.21 -4.47 -24.79
CA GLN A 104 -16.53 -5.30 -25.94
C GLN A 104 -18.04 -5.64 -25.99
N ALA A 105 -18.65 -5.96 -24.85
CA ALA A 105 -20.08 -6.21 -24.78
C ALA A 105 -20.91 -5.00 -25.22
N VAL A 106 -20.52 -3.78 -24.76
CA VAL A 106 -21.19 -2.54 -25.18
C VAL A 106 -21.08 -2.33 -26.70
N ARG A 107 -19.89 -2.55 -27.27
CA ARG A 107 -19.70 -2.44 -28.74
C ARG A 107 -20.61 -3.39 -29.52
N LEU A 108 -20.73 -4.65 -29.08
CA LEU A 108 -21.63 -5.64 -29.69
C LEU A 108 -23.10 -5.21 -29.59
N LEU A 109 -23.54 -4.72 -28.44
CA LEU A 109 -24.88 -4.20 -28.22
C LEU A 109 -25.18 -2.96 -29.07
N GLN A 110 -24.18 -2.19 -29.45
CA GLN A 110 -24.28 -1.05 -30.37
C GLN A 110 -24.23 -1.45 -31.84
N GLY A 111 -24.18 -2.74 -32.14
CA GLY A 111 -24.23 -3.27 -33.51
C GLY A 111 -22.85 -3.43 -34.16
N ALA A 112 -21.77 -3.48 -33.39
CA ALA A 112 -20.47 -3.86 -33.95
C ALA A 112 -20.50 -5.32 -34.42
N ASP A 113 -19.87 -5.54 -35.57
CA ASP A 113 -19.74 -6.87 -36.14
C ASP A 113 -18.80 -7.74 -35.30
N SER A 114 -19.28 -8.89 -34.84
CA SER A 114 -18.50 -9.82 -34.00
C SER A 114 -17.22 -10.31 -34.69
N ASP A 115 -17.27 -10.47 -36.04
CA ASP A 115 -16.14 -10.97 -36.79
C ASP A 115 -15.00 -9.95 -36.94
N ARG A 116 -15.28 -8.68 -36.60
CA ARG A 116 -14.29 -7.58 -36.62
C ARG A 116 -13.73 -7.24 -35.24
N ILE A 117 -14.17 -7.93 -34.21
CA ILE A 117 -13.62 -7.75 -32.87
C ILE A 117 -12.38 -8.64 -32.76
N GLU A 118 -11.23 -7.99 -32.64
CA GLU A 118 -9.96 -8.69 -32.42
C GLU A 118 -9.96 -9.40 -31.07
N VAL A 119 -9.41 -10.62 -31.05
CA VAL A 119 -9.18 -11.37 -29.81
C VAL A 119 -8.06 -10.69 -29.03
N GLU A 120 -8.39 -10.10 -27.90
CA GLU A 120 -7.43 -9.47 -27.03
C GLU A 120 -6.74 -10.50 -26.13
N VAL A 121 -5.43 -10.58 -26.21
CA VAL A 121 -4.62 -11.47 -25.36
C VAL A 121 -4.22 -10.73 -24.10
N ILE A 122 -4.62 -11.27 -22.94
CA ILE A 122 -4.27 -10.68 -21.64
C ILE A 122 -2.74 -10.74 -21.45
N PRO A 123 -2.08 -9.61 -21.21
CA PRO A 123 -0.64 -9.61 -20.97
C PRO A 123 -0.29 -10.29 -19.64
N ASN A 124 0.79 -11.04 -19.64
CA ASN A 124 1.36 -11.57 -18.43
C ASN A 124 2.18 -10.50 -17.71
N LYS A 125 2.20 -10.58 -16.39
CA LYS A 125 3.02 -9.74 -15.53
C LYS A 125 3.71 -10.58 -14.46
N VAL A 126 4.87 -10.12 -14.01
CA VAL A 126 5.56 -10.70 -12.87
C VAL A 126 4.93 -10.12 -11.60
N MET A 127 4.41 -10.98 -10.74
CA MET A 127 3.89 -10.60 -9.43
C MET A 127 4.68 -11.30 -8.34
N MET A 128 5.06 -10.57 -7.28
CA MET A 128 5.81 -11.12 -6.15
C MET A 128 5.23 -10.62 -4.83
N ASP A 129 5.27 -11.46 -3.80
CA ASP A 129 4.89 -11.07 -2.44
C ASP A 129 6.06 -10.37 -1.74
N SER A 130 5.93 -9.08 -1.46
CA SER A 130 6.97 -8.27 -0.82
C SER A 130 7.35 -8.80 0.56
N LYS A 131 6.40 -9.36 1.32
CA LYS A 131 6.65 -9.89 2.65
C LYS A 131 7.52 -11.15 2.57
N ILE A 132 7.13 -12.11 1.72
CA ILE A 132 7.85 -13.38 1.58
C ILE A 132 9.23 -13.15 0.95
N VAL A 133 9.33 -12.27 -0.05
CA VAL A 133 10.61 -11.90 -0.68
C VAL A 133 11.59 -11.34 0.35
N LYS A 134 11.14 -10.45 1.23
CA LYS A 134 11.97 -9.88 2.31
C LYS A 134 12.33 -10.93 3.36
N GLU A 135 11.39 -11.76 3.77
CA GLU A 135 11.59 -12.81 4.78
C GLU A 135 12.63 -13.85 4.32
N LYS A 136 12.48 -14.32 3.08
CA LYS A 136 13.39 -15.30 2.48
C LYS A 136 14.64 -14.66 1.85
N ARG A 137 14.79 -13.32 1.91
CA ARG A 137 15.92 -12.55 1.36
C ARG A 137 16.22 -12.90 -0.10
N LEU A 138 15.18 -12.98 -0.92
CA LEU A 138 15.33 -13.35 -2.32
C LEU A 138 15.91 -12.18 -3.12
N ASP A 139 16.92 -12.47 -3.93
CA ASP A 139 17.45 -11.52 -4.91
C ASP A 139 16.57 -11.55 -6.17
N LEU A 140 16.01 -10.41 -6.51
CA LEU A 140 15.16 -10.25 -7.71
C LEU A 140 15.88 -9.52 -8.84
N SER A 141 17.18 -9.21 -8.70
CA SER A 141 17.95 -8.41 -9.66
C SER A 141 18.08 -9.05 -11.05
N PHE A 142 17.93 -10.37 -11.12
CA PHE A 142 17.94 -11.10 -12.39
C PHE A 142 16.64 -11.02 -13.19
N ILE A 143 15.56 -10.48 -12.58
CA ILE A 143 14.28 -10.31 -13.26
C ILE A 143 14.26 -8.93 -13.93
N HIS A 144 14.41 -8.91 -15.24
CA HIS A 144 14.47 -7.66 -16.02
C HIS A 144 13.09 -7.07 -16.35
N GLN A 145 12.01 -7.80 -16.08
CA GLN A 145 10.64 -7.35 -16.31
C GLN A 145 10.13 -6.52 -15.12
N PRO A 146 9.20 -5.58 -15.34
CA PRO A 146 8.55 -4.87 -14.24
C PRO A 146 7.87 -5.84 -13.28
N ILE A 147 8.18 -5.74 -12.00
CA ILE A 147 7.61 -6.59 -10.95
C ILE A 147 6.50 -5.82 -10.25
N GLU A 148 5.29 -6.39 -10.22
CA GLU A 148 4.20 -5.88 -9.38
C GLU A 148 4.31 -6.54 -8.00
N MET A 149 4.63 -5.74 -6.98
CA MET A 149 4.70 -6.22 -5.61
C MET A 149 3.32 -6.25 -4.97
N VAL A 150 3.03 -7.35 -4.28
CA VAL A 150 1.81 -7.55 -3.47
C VAL A 150 2.22 -7.53 -1.99
N ASN A 151 1.31 -7.18 -1.10
CA ASN A 151 1.57 -7.09 0.35
C ASN A 151 2.73 -6.14 0.71
N GLU A 152 2.94 -5.09 -0.07
CA GLU A 152 3.83 -4.01 0.37
C GLU A 152 3.25 -3.35 1.62
N ASN A 153 4.04 -3.31 2.67
CA ASN A 153 3.67 -2.49 3.81
C ASN A 153 3.74 -1.02 3.37
N PRO A 154 2.65 -0.27 3.43
CA PRO A 154 2.67 1.15 3.12
C PRO A 154 3.72 1.83 4.00
N SER A 155 4.45 2.79 3.44
CA SER A 155 5.40 3.56 4.23
C SER A 155 4.66 4.25 5.38
N PHE A 156 5.36 4.51 6.50
CA PHE A 156 4.78 5.25 7.64
C PHE A 156 4.10 6.55 7.19
N TYR A 157 4.71 7.24 6.24
CA TYR A 157 4.14 8.46 5.66
C TYR A 157 2.83 8.18 4.90
N GLU A 158 2.76 7.17 4.06
CA GLU A 158 1.55 6.83 3.32
C GLU A 158 0.40 6.41 4.22
N GLN A 159 0.72 5.65 5.27
CA GLN A 159 -0.27 5.19 6.25
C GLN A 159 -0.84 6.35 7.08
N TYR A 160 0.01 7.32 7.46
CA TYR A 160 -0.37 8.40 8.39
C TYR A 160 -0.43 9.78 7.75
N LYS A 161 -0.31 9.93 6.43
CA LYS A 161 -0.24 11.23 5.73
C LYS A 161 -1.35 12.19 6.12
N TYR A 162 -2.59 11.71 6.23
CA TYR A 162 -3.72 12.56 6.62
C TYR A 162 -3.62 13.03 8.07
N HIS A 163 -3.18 12.16 8.98
CA HIS A 163 -2.97 12.51 10.38
C HIS A 163 -1.83 13.51 10.54
N ILE A 164 -0.72 13.31 9.81
CA ILE A 164 0.43 14.23 9.81
C ILE A 164 0.01 15.61 9.35
N TRP A 165 -0.74 15.72 8.24
CA TRP A 165 -1.23 16.98 7.72
C TRP A 165 -2.25 17.65 8.65
N THR A 166 -3.12 16.87 9.29
CA THR A 166 -4.07 17.40 10.29
C THR A 166 -3.34 18.01 11.48
N VAL A 167 -2.38 17.29 12.06
CA VAL A 167 -1.57 17.80 13.18
C VAL A 167 -0.78 19.04 12.79
N ALA A 168 -0.15 19.04 11.60
CA ALA A 168 0.57 20.20 11.08
C ALA A 168 -0.33 21.42 10.95
N THR A 169 -1.53 21.27 10.41
CA THR A 169 -2.51 22.36 10.28
C THR A 169 -2.91 22.92 11.64
N ILE A 170 -3.21 22.07 12.61
CA ILE A 170 -3.53 22.47 13.99
C ILE A 170 -2.40 23.29 14.59
N LEU A 171 -1.15 22.82 14.44
CA LEU A 171 0.03 23.53 14.97
C LEU A 171 0.20 24.91 14.34
N VAL A 172 -0.02 25.04 13.04
CA VAL A 172 0.04 26.34 12.33
C VAL A 172 -1.02 27.29 12.86
N VAL A 173 -2.26 26.83 13.04
CA VAL A 173 -3.35 27.65 13.58
C VAL A 173 -3.07 28.09 15.02
N LEU A 174 -2.60 27.20 15.87
CA LEU A 174 -2.23 27.52 17.24
C LEU A 174 -1.07 28.51 17.30
N SER A 175 -0.06 28.34 16.46
CA SER A 175 1.08 29.27 16.38
C SER A 175 0.63 30.67 15.94
N ALA A 176 -0.22 30.74 14.90
CA ALA A 176 -0.78 32.02 14.45
C ALA A 176 -1.60 32.70 15.56
N GLY A 177 -2.44 31.94 16.28
CA GLY A 177 -3.20 32.44 17.42
C GLY A 177 -2.30 32.99 18.52
N LEU A 178 -1.21 32.30 18.82
CA LEU A 178 -0.22 32.73 19.82
C LEU A 178 0.48 34.03 19.39
N PHE A 179 0.89 34.15 18.14
CA PHE A 179 1.49 35.37 17.60
C PHE A 179 0.52 36.54 17.68
N VAL A 180 -0.75 36.37 17.31
CA VAL A 180 -1.78 37.41 17.41
C VAL A 180 -1.99 37.81 18.87
N SER A 181 -2.07 36.86 19.80
CA SER A 181 -2.23 37.11 21.23
C SER A 181 -1.06 37.92 21.80
N LEU A 182 0.17 37.54 21.47
CA LEU A 182 1.37 38.27 21.88
C LEU A 182 1.40 39.69 21.30
N TYR A 183 1.04 39.85 20.04
CA TYR A 183 0.95 41.18 19.41
C TYR A 183 -0.04 42.08 20.16
N PHE A 184 -1.25 41.63 20.45
CA PHE A 184 -2.22 42.37 21.21
C PHE A 184 -1.77 42.65 22.63
N TYR A 185 -1.12 41.69 23.29
CA TYR A 185 -0.55 41.90 24.65
C TYR A 185 0.47 43.02 24.66
N TYR A 186 1.45 43.03 23.76
CA TYR A 186 2.45 44.08 23.68
C TYR A 186 1.86 45.42 23.31
N HIS A 187 0.92 45.45 22.35
CA HIS A 187 0.24 46.71 21.96
C HIS A 187 -0.59 47.29 23.09
N THR A 188 -1.34 46.47 23.82
CA THR A 188 -2.15 46.91 24.96
C THR A 188 -1.27 47.42 26.09
N LYS A 189 -0.13 46.72 26.37
CA LYS A 189 0.83 47.16 27.38
C LYS A 189 1.40 48.53 27.03
N LYS A 190 1.83 48.75 25.80
CA LYS A 190 2.36 50.04 25.36
C LYS A 190 1.33 51.19 25.50
N LEU A 191 0.08 50.95 25.09
CA LEU A 191 -1.02 51.90 25.25
C LEU A 191 -1.26 52.26 26.74
N LYS A 192 -1.17 51.25 27.60
CA LYS A 192 -1.36 51.46 29.05
C LYS A 192 -0.24 52.30 29.68
N ASP A 193 1.01 52.04 29.24
CA ASP A 193 2.17 52.81 29.69
C ASP A 193 2.07 54.29 29.20
N GLU A 194 1.71 54.52 27.96
CA GLU A 194 1.48 55.86 27.41
C GLU A 194 0.32 56.62 28.10
N LEU A 195 -0.78 55.91 28.43
CA LEU A 195 -1.91 56.48 29.15
C LEU A 195 -1.49 56.89 30.57
N GLN A 196 -0.73 56.05 31.28
CA GLN A 196 -0.25 56.30 32.66
C GLN A 196 0.71 57.50 32.68
N GLU A 197 1.58 57.64 31.65
CA GLU A 197 2.47 58.77 31.51
C GLU A 197 1.68 60.07 31.27
N SER A 198 0.66 60.03 30.39
CA SER A 198 -0.23 61.15 30.13
C SER A 198 -1.04 61.55 31.38
N GLU A 199 -1.59 60.61 32.13
CA GLU A 199 -2.31 60.87 33.38
C GLU A 199 -1.39 61.51 34.43
N SER A 200 -0.15 61.03 34.59
CA SER A 200 0.80 61.65 35.53
C SER A 200 1.16 63.07 35.15
N ALA A 201 1.42 63.31 33.85
CA ALA A 201 1.70 64.68 33.36
C ALA A 201 0.52 65.64 33.55
N LEU A 202 -0.72 65.15 33.36
CA LEU A 202 -1.92 65.94 33.57
C LEU A 202 -2.10 66.30 35.06
N ARG A 203 -1.83 65.32 35.93
CA ARG A 203 -1.90 65.54 37.39
C ARG A 203 -0.88 66.60 37.86
N ASP A 204 0.36 66.48 37.40
CA ASP A 204 1.41 67.45 37.70
C ASP A 204 1.06 68.86 37.18
N ALA A 205 0.49 68.96 35.99
CA ALA A 205 0.04 70.23 35.45
C ALA A 205 -1.11 70.85 36.23
N LYS A 206 -2.06 70.02 36.73
CA LYS A 206 -3.16 70.46 37.57
C LYS A 206 -2.66 70.99 38.93
N ASP A 207 -1.76 70.21 39.56
CA ASP A 207 -1.20 70.59 40.88
C ASP A 207 -0.44 71.95 40.78
N ARG A 208 0.35 72.16 39.74
CA ARG A 208 1.01 73.45 39.46
C ARG A 208 0.00 74.60 39.21
N ALA A 209 -1.10 74.33 38.51
CA ALA A 209 -2.13 75.35 38.26
C ALA A 209 -2.86 75.72 39.55
N GLU A 210 -3.19 74.74 40.42
CA GLU A 210 -3.78 74.97 41.75
C GLU A 210 -2.85 75.75 42.68
N GLU A 211 -1.57 75.39 42.69
CA GLU A 211 -0.56 76.12 43.51
C GLU A 211 -0.41 77.60 43.04
N SER A 212 -0.32 77.80 41.72
CA SER A 212 -0.33 79.15 41.12
C SER A 212 -1.57 79.96 41.49
N SER A 213 -2.77 79.32 41.47
CA SER A 213 -4.02 79.93 41.86
C SER A 213 -4.06 80.30 43.35
N ARG A 214 -3.56 79.42 44.24
CA ARG A 214 -3.45 79.68 45.66
C ARG A 214 -2.51 80.84 45.93
N LEU A 215 -1.35 80.88 45.30
CA LEU A 215 -0.40 82.01 45.43
C LEU A 215 -1.03 83.30 44.96
N LYS A 216 -1.73 83.38 43.86
CA LYS A 216 -2.46 84.57 43.40
C LYS A 216 -3.53 85.05 44.36
N SER A 217 -4.28 84.14 45.02
CA SER A 217 -5.30 84.51 46.01
C SER A 217 -4.74 84.86 47.38
N ALA A 218 -3.46 84.57 47.67
CA ALA A 218 -2.80 84.98 48.87
C ALA A 218 -2.13 86.40 48.72
N PHE A 219 -2.00 86.89 47.52
CA PHE A 219 -1.42 88.24 47.22
C PHE A 219 -2.45 89.31 46.91
N LEU A 220 -3.75 88.99 46.97
CA LEU A 220 -4.86 89.96 46.92
C LEU A 220 -5.52 90.07 48.27
#